data_c45932ad6177fd961a2a0a5f3d674aca
#
_entry.id   c45932ad6177fd961a2a0a5f3d674aca
#
_cell.length_a   1.000
_cell.length_b   1.000
_cell.length_c   1.000
_cell.angle_alpha   90.00
_cell.angle_beta   90.00
_cell.angle_gamma   90.00
#
_symmetry.space_group_name_H-M   'P 1'
#
loop_
_entity.id
_entity.type
_entity.pdbx_description
1 polymer ?
#
loop_
_entity_poly.entity_id
_entity_poly.type
_entity_poly.pdbx_seq_one_letter_code
_entity_poly.pdbx_strand_id
1 'polypeptide(L)'
;KSNHGSETPGVDFKTMRKDYLERPYQWVIQDIQNAFKHFEVQKIRRKYIDKPGKAEKRPLGIPTIRDRIVQECIKIVLEPILEAQFFEHSYGFRPMRDTAMALARINQVAHTSAKYWIVEGDISKCFDNIDHGILLNRLYHIGIRDRRVLQIIKAMLRAGIMDECTVNEYGPPQGGIISPLLANAYLDIM
;
A
#
# COMPACT_ATOMS: atom_id res chain seq x y z
N LYS A 1 5.81 14.88 13.59
CA LYS A 1 6.24 15.35 12.25
C LYS A 1 4.96 15.60 11.45
N SER A 2 4.76 16.82 10.91
CA SER A 2 3.61 17.12 10.07
C SER A 2 3.69 16.25 8.81
N ASN A 3 2.65 15.46 8.56
CA ASN A 3 2.57 14.66 7.36
C ASN A 3 2.09 15.55 6.21
N HIS A 4 3.00 15.98 5.33
CA HIS A 4 2.67 16.81 4.17
C HIS A 4 1.61 16.19 3.25
N GLY A 5 1.41 14.88 3.31
CA GLY A 5 0.35 14.19 2.58
C GLY A 5 -1.07 14.61 2.97
N SER A 6 -1.29 15.09 4.19
CA SER A 6 -2.60 15.55 4.68
C SER A 6 -3.09 16.81 3.96
N GLU A 7 -2.18 17.62 3.45
CA GLU A 7 -2.49 18.87 2.72
C GLU A 7 -2.49 18.69 1.20
N THR A 8 -2.13 17.50 0.71
CA THR A 8 -2.09 17.21 -0.72
C THR A 8 -3.45 16.64 -1.17
N PRO A 9 -4.29 17.41 -1.91
CA PRO A 9 -5.62 16.96 -2.31
C PRO A 9 -5.56 15.94 -3.46
N GLY A 10 -6.58 15.11 -3.54
CA GLY A 10 -6.87 14.26 -4.70
C GLY A 10 -7.48 15.07 -5.86
N VAL A 11 -8.27 14.39 -6.69
CA VAL A 11 -9.00 15.01 -7.81
C VAL A 11 -10.17 15.88 -7.35
N ASP A 12 -10.65 15.65 -6.15
CA ASP A 12 -11.76 16.38 -5.51
C ASP A 12 -11.32 17.69 -4.81
N PHE A 13 -10.02 17.98 -4.83
CA PHE A 13 -9.40 19.14 -4.20
C PHE A 13 -9.63 19.26 -2.69
N LYS A 14 -10.12 18.21 -2.03
CA LYS A 14 -10.32 18.17 -0.58
C LYS A 14 -9.02 17.88 0.15
N THR A 15 -8.86 18.48 1.34
CA THR A 15 -7.72 18.30 2.23
C THR A 15 -8.18 17.69 3.57
N MET A 16 -7.27 17.02 4.26
CA MET A 16 -7.58 16.41 5.56
C MET A 16 -8.02 17.47 6.57
N ARG A 17 -7.35 18.61 6.64
CA ARG A 17 -7.61 19.64 7.63
C ARG A 17 -9.00 20.26 7.45
N LYS A 18 -9.26 20.86 6.29
CA LYS A 18 -10.47 21.65 6.06
C LYS A 18 -11.74 20.79 5.93
N ASP A 19 -11.60 19.63 5.30
CA ASP A 19 -12.75 18.83 4.88
C ASP A 19 -13.09 17.69 5.84
N TYR A 20 -12.16 17.34 6.77
CA TYR A 20 -12.36 16.27 7.75
C TYR A 20 -12.08 16.72 9.19
N LEU A 21 -10.91 17.29 9.51
CA LEU A 21 -10.57 17.63 10.89
C LEU A 21 -11.37 18.82 11.46
N GLU A 22 -11.80 19.75 10.62
CA GLU A 22 -12.66 20.88 11.00
C GLU A 22 -14.16 20.53 10.98
N ARG A 23 -14.53 19.30 10.58
CA ARG A 23 -15.91 18.82 10.59
C ARG A 23 -16.27 18.14 11.91
N PRO A 24 -17.57 18.13 12.29
CA PRO A 24 -18.03 17.39 13.45
C PRO A 24 -17.65 15.90 13.33
N TYR A 25 -17.14 15.31 14.41
CA TYR A 25 -16.69 13.92 14.45
C TYR A 25 -17.75 12.92 13.94
N GLN A 26 -19.01 13.13 14.35
CA GLN A 26 -20.12 12.26 13.92
C GLN A 26 -20.35 12.32 12.41
N TRP A 27 -20.18 13.48 11.78
CA TRP A 27 -20.29 13.61 10.33
C TRP A 27 -19.19 12.80 9.61
N VAL A 28 -17.95 12.88 10.11
CA VAL A 28 -16.82 12.13 9.52
C VAL A 28 -17.08 10.63 9.61
N ILE A 29 -17.51 10.14 10.78
CA ILE A 29 -17.84 8.71 10.94
C ILE A 29 -18.92 8.30 9.94
N GLN A 30 -19.99 9.08 9.82
CA GLN A 30 -21.11 8.76 8.93
C GLN A 30 -20.69 8.75 7.46
N ASP A 31 -19.85 9.71 7.04
CA ASP A 31 -19.30 9.75 5.68
C ASP A 31 -18.47 8.50 5.37
N ILE A 32 -17.60 8.10 6.28
CA ILE A 32 -16.77 6.90 6.11
C ILE A 32 -17.60 5.62 6.16
N GLN A 33 -18.59 5.51 7.07
CA GLN A 33 -19.50 4.36 7.09
C GLN A 33 -20.29 4.24 5.78
N ASN A 34 -20.76 5.36 5.22
CA ASN A 34 -21.43 5.39 3.93
C ASN A 34 -20.48 4.97 2.79
N ALA A 35 -19.19 5.39 2.88
CA ALA A 35 -18.19 4.94 1.94
C ALA A 35 -18.00 3.42 1.95
N PHE A 36 -18.03 2.78 3.12
CA PHE A 36 -17.94 1.31 3.21
C PHE A 36 -19.18 0.60 2.69
N LYS A 37 -20.36 1.21 2.80
CA LYS A 37 -21.61 0.62 2.27
C LYS A 37 -21.68 0.65 0.75
N HIS A 38 -21.23 1.74 0.16
CA HIS A 38 -21.28 2.02 -1.29
C HIS A 38 -19.92 2.54 -1.74
N PHE A 39 -18.92 1.64 -1.77
CA PHE A 39 -17.56 2.03 -2.09
C PHE A 39 -17.38 2.19 -3.60
N GLU A 40 -17.23 3.44 -4.01
CA GLU A 40 -16.84 3.83 -5.36
C GLU A 40 -15.50 4.57 -5.30
N VAL A 41 -14.47 3.98 -5.86
CA VAL A 41 -13.14 4.59 -5.91
C VAL A 41 -13.16 5.79 -6.84
N GLN A 42 -12.68 6.92 -6.36
CA GLN A 42 -12.51 8.11 -7.16
C GLN A 42 -11.27 8.02 -8.05
N LYS A 43 -11.28 8.77 -9.16
CA LYS A 43 -10.10 8.88 -10.03
C LYS A 43 -8.88 9.33 -9.24
N ILE A 44 -7.70 8.83 -9.61
CA ILE A 44 -6.44 9.15 -8.95
C ILE A 44 -5.81 10.33 -9.66
N ARG A 45 -5.39 11.34 -8.90
CA ARG A 45 -4.63 12.47 -9.41
C ARG A 45 -3.16 12.07 -9.54
N ARG A 46 -2.58 12.21 -10.72
CA ARG A 46 -1.15 11.93 -10.97
C ARG A 46 -0.29 13.16 -10.76
N LYS A 47 0.85 12.98 -10.08
CA LYS A 47 1.92 13.96 -9.95
C LYS A 47 3.24 13.28 -10.28
N TYR A 48 4.08 13.93 -11.09
CA TYR A 48 5.40 13.42 -11.42
C TYR A 48 6.44 13.98 -10.46
N ILE A 49 7.30 13.11 -9.93
CA ILE A 49 8.39 13.45 -9.01
C ILE A 49 9.70 13.08 -9.67
N ASP A 50 10.70 13.95 -9.57
CA ASP A 50 12.04 13.71 -10.14
C ASP A 50 12.73 12.56 -9.38
N LYS A 51 13.35 11.64 -10.13
CA LYS A 51 14.21 10.59 -9.55
C LYS A 51 15.60 11.18 -9.33
N PRO A 52 16.17 11.10 -8.11
CA PRO A 52 17.53 11.56 -7.87
C PRO A 52 18.52 10.93 -8.86
N GLY A 53 19.27 11.74 -9.59
CA GLY A 53 20.31 11.27 -10.52
C GLY A 53 19.82 10.65 -11.83
N LYS A 54 18.52 10.73 -12.16
CA LYS A 54 17.96 10.23 -13.44
C LYS A 54 17.09 11.29 -14.09
N ALA A 55 17.10 11.36 -15.43
CA ALA A 55 16.23 12.25 -16.21
C ALA A 55 14.73 11.81 -16.18
N GLU A 56 14.47 10.57 -15.82
CA GLU A 56 13.12 10.03 -15.75
C GLU A 56 12.39 10.50 -14.49
N LYS A 57 11.12 10.85 -14.67
CA LYS A 57 10.22 11.19 -13.56
C LYS A 57 9.45 9.96 -13.09
N ARG A 58 9.19 9.92 -11.79
CA ARG A 58 8.38 8.88 -11.15
C ARG A 58 6.94 9.37 -11.04
N PRO A 59 5.95 8.70 -11.62
CA PRO A 59 4.55 9.03 -11.43
C PRO A 59 4.12 8.65 -10.01
N LEU A 60 3.48 9.58 -9.30
CA LEU A 60 2.86 9.36 -8.00
C LEU A 60 1.35 9.49 -8.13
N GLY A 61 0.62 8.46 -7.79
CA GLY A 61 -0.83 8.49 -7.70
C GLY A 61 -1.29 9.06 -6.36
N ILE A 62 -2.17 10.06 -6.40
CA ILE A 62 -2.71 10.72 -5.21
C ILE A 62 -4.22 10.44 -5.15
N PRO A 63 -4.67 9.47 -4.33
CA PRO A 63 -6.08 9.23 -4.09
C PRO A 63 -6.75 10.38 -3.35
N THR A 64 -8.07 10.45 -3.35
CA THR A 64 -8.84 11.40 -2.53
C THR A 64 -8.60 11.14 -1.04
N ILE A 65 -8.84 12.15 -0.21
CA ILE A 65 -8.71 11.99 1.25
C ILE A 65 -9.65 10.89 1.76
N ARG A 66 -10.87 10.82 1.24
CA ARG A 66 -11.85 9.79 1.58
C ARG A 66 -11.32 8.39 1.30
N ASP A 67 -10.78 8.17 0.11
CA ASP A 67 -10.23 6.88 -0.27
C ASP A 67 -9.01 6.50 0.58
N ARG A 68 -8.17 7.48 0.95
CA ARG A 68 -7.05 7.25 1.88
C ARG A 68 -7.51 6.84 3.27
N ILE A 69 -8.59 7.45 3.79
CA ILE A 69 -9.16 7.05 5.09
C ILE A 69 -9.70 5.62 5.02
N VAL A 70 -10.43 5.28 3.95
CA VAL A 70 -10.92 3.91 3.75
C VAL A 70 -9.76 2.91 3.65
N GLN A 71 -8.70 3.24 2.91
CA GLN A 71 -7.50 2.40 2.82
C GLN A 71 -6.85 2.19 4.20
N GLU A 72 -6.71 3.25 4.97
CA GLU A 72 -6.14 3.17 6.32
C GLU A 72 -7.01 2.34 7.26
N CYS A 73 -8.33 2.49 7.23
CA CYS A 73 -9.24 1.65 8.01
C CYS A 73 -9.07 0.17 7.69
N ILE A 74 -8.98 -0.18 6.41
CA ILE A 74 -8.77 -1.57 5.99
C ILE A 74 -7.37 -2.03 6.43
N LYS A 75 -6.35 -1.21 6.24
CA LYS A 75 -4.98 -1.51 6.64
C LYS A 75 -4.88 -1.82 8.13
N ILE A 76 -5.45 -0.98 9.00
CA ILE A 76 -5.45 -1.18 10.47
C ILE A 76 -6.02 -2.55 10.86
N VAL A 77 -7.05 -3.02 10.14
CA VAL A 77 -7.66 -4.33 10.43
C VAL A 77 -6.84 -5.49 9.86
N LEU A 78 -6.29 -5.33 8.65
CA LEU A 78 -5.58 -6.41 7.97
C LEU A 78 -4.13 -6.56 8.44
N GLU A 79 -3.47 -5.47 8.81
CA GLU A 79 -2.05 -5.46 9.15
C GLU A 79 -1.71 -6.48 10.26
N PRO A 80 -2.40 -6.54 11.43
CA PRO A 80 -2.07 -7.52 12.45
C PRO A 80 -2.33 -8.98 12.01
N ILE A 81 -3.31 -9.21 11.13
CA ILE A 81 -3.60 -10.55 10.61
C ILE A 81 -2.48 -11.03 9.68
N LEU A 82 -2.02 -10.14 8.80
CA LEU A 82 -0.97 -10.43 7.83
C LEU A 82 0.41 -10.50 8.49
N GLU A 83 0.70 -9.58 9.43
CA GLU A 83 1.96 -9.58 10.20
C GLU A 83 2.22 -10.88 10.95
N ALA A 84 1.18 -11.53 11.46
CA ALA A 84 1.31 -12.81 12.14
C ALA A 84 1.77 -13.96 11.23
N GLN A 85 1.70 -13.80 9.92
CA GLN A 85 2.00 -14.84 8.93
C GLN A 85 3.21 -14.53 8.05
N PHE A 86 3.65 -13.27 7.99
CA PHE A 86 4.79 -12.88 7.17
C PHE A 86 6.08 -13.53 7.61
N PHE A 87 6.89 -13.91 6.64
CA PHE A 87 8.22 -14.44 6.87
C PHE A 87 9.03 -13.58 7.85
N GLU A 88 9.65 -14.20 8.84
CA GLU A 88 10.32 -13.50 9.94
C GLU A 88 11.46 -12.58 9.49
N HIS A 89 12.11 -12.87 8.35
CA HIS A 89 13.20 -12.08 7.81
C HIS A 89 12.78 -11.13 6.69
N SER A 90 11.48 -10.89 6.51
CA SER A 90 10.97 -9.78 5.71
C SER A 90 10.98 -8.49 6.52
N TYR A 91 11.61 -7.43 6.03
CA TYR A 91 11.81 -6.17 6.77
C TYR A 91 11.14 -4.96 6.13
N GLY A 92 10.78 -5.03 4.85
CA GLY A 92 10.23 -3.91 4.09
C GLY A 92 8.82 -3.53 4.51
N PHE A 93 8.57 -2.24 4.79
CA PHE A 93 7.24 -1.67 5.08
C PHE A 93 6.46 -2.34 6.21
N ARG A 94 7.14 -2.98 7.13
CA ARG A 94 6.53 -3.65 8.29
C ARG A 94 6.69 -2.83 9.56
N PRO A 95 5.71 -2.85 10.48
CA PRO A 95 5.83 -2.18 11.77
C PRO A 95 6.99 -2.76 12.58
N MET A 96 7.66 -1.90 13.34
CA MET A 96 8.79 -2.27 14.20
C MET A 96 9.96 -2.96 13.50
N ARG A 97 10.09 -2.80 12.17
CA ARG A 97 11.19 -3.35 11.37
C ARG A 97 11.83 -2.26 10.53
N ASP A 98 13.15 -2.27 10.42
CA ASP A 98 13.92 -1.30 9.68
C ASP A 98 15.11 -1.90 8.94
N THR A 99 15.78 -1.07 8.16
CA THR A 99 16.96 -1.45 7.38
C THR A 99 18.14 -1.86 8.27
N ALA A 100 18.29 -1.25 9.45
CA ALA A 100 19.38 -1.59 10.37
C ALA A 100 19.21 -3.01 10.90
N MET A 101 17.99 -3.43 11.21
CA MET A 101 17.69 -4.80 11.63
C MET A 101 17.99 -5.82 10.51
N ALA A 102 17.65 -5.48 9.26
CA ALA A 102 17.98 -6.33 8.12
C ALA A 102 19.48 -6.53 7.96
N LEU A 103 20.25 -5.43 8.02
CA LEU A 103 21.71 -5.47 7.94
C LEU A 103 22.32 -6.21 9.13
N ALA A 104 21.82 -6.01 10.33
CA ALA A 104 22.27 -6.75 11.52
C ALA A 104 22.06 -8.26 11.35
N ARG A 105 20.93 -8.68 10.78
CA ARG A 105 20.66 -10.10 10.50
C ARG A 105 21.61 -10.67 9.47
N ILE A 106 21.87 -9.97 8.37
CA ILE A 106 22.84 -10.40 7.35
C ILE A 106 24.22 -10.59 7.99
N ASN A 107 24.66 -9.59 8.76
CA ASN A 107 25.95 -9.64 9.45
C ASN A 107 26.03 -10.82 10.43
N GLN A 108 25.00 -11.05 11.22
CA GLN A 108 24.90 -12.19 12.13
C GLN A 108 25.05 -13.52 11.38
N VAL A 109 24.28 -13.72 10.30
CA VAL A 109 24.35 -14.98 9.52
C VAL A 109 25.72 -15.18 8.90
N ALA A 110 26.32 -14.11 8.35
CA ALA A 110 27.67 -14.20 7.78
C ALA A 110 28.71 -14.65 8.82
N HIS A 111 28.68 -14.08 10.02
CA HIS A 111 29.64 -14.44 11.08
C HIS A 111 29.36 -15.81 11.70
N THR A 112 28.11 -16.13 12.03
CA THR A 112 27.79 -17.38 12.73
C THR A 112 27.82 -18.62 11.86
N SER A 113 27.51 -18.47 10.56
CA SER A 113 27.42 -19.61 9.62
C SER A 113 28.61 -19.70 8.65
N ALA A 114 29.61 -18.82 8.81
CA ALA A 114 30.76 -18.71 7.91
C ALA A 114 30.35 -18.66 6.40
N LYS A 115 29.23 -18.02 6.11
CA LYS A 115 28.70 -17.85 4.74
C LYS A 115 29.16 -16.51 4.19
N TYR A 116 30.07 -16.55 3.23
CA TYR A 116 30.66 -15.32 2.66
C TYR A 116 30.11 -14.97 1.28
N TRP A 117 29.29 -15.83 0.69
CA TRP A 117 28.65 -15.57 -0.59
C TRP A 117 27.28 -14.95 -0.38
N ILE A 118 27.05 -13.79 -0.99
CA ILE A 118 25.78 -13.07 -0.97
C ILE A 118 25.23 -13.06 -2.40
N VAL A 119 24.01 -13.54 -2.56
CA VAL A 119 23.26 -13.44 -3.81
C VAL A 119 22.27 -12.30 -3.64
N GLU A 120 22.41 -11.26 -4.46
CA GLU A 120 21.49 -10.13 -4.50
C GLU A 120 20.53 -10.28 -5.67
N GLY A 121 19.25 -10.05 -5.42
CA GLY A 121 18.20 -10.07 -6.43
C GLY A 121 17.26 -8.88 -6.24
N ASP A 122 16.81 -8.29 -7.35
CA ASP A 122 15.80 -7.23 -7.36
C ASP A 122 14.68 -7.57 -8.33
N ILE A 123 13.43 -7.30 -7.92
CA ILE A 123 12.25 -7.53 -8.75
C ILE A 123 11.96 -6.26 -9.53
N SER A 124 12.24 -6.30 -10.83
CA SER A 124 11.95 -5.17 -11.71
C SER A 124 10.46 -4.85 -11.71
N LYS A 125 10.11 -3.57 -11.48
CA LYS A 125 8.73 -3.09 -11.47
C LYS A 125 7.82 -3.97 -10.60
N CYS A 126 8.27 -4.31 -9.39
CA CYS A 126 7.57 -5.24 -8.50
C CYS A 126 6.09 -4.92 -8.38
N PHE A 127 5.74 -3.67 -8.05
CA PHE A 127 4.35 -3.25 -7.90
C PHE A 127 3.55 -3.38 -9.21
N ASP A 128 4.13 -3.07 -10.36
CA ASP A 128 3.46 -3.13 -11.66
C ASP A 128 3.14 -4.57 -12.11
N ASN A 129 3.84 -5.55 -11.55
CA ASN A 129 3.73 -6.96 -11.90
C ASN A 129 2.89 -7.77 -10.90
N ILE A 130 2.25 -7.13 -9.93
CA ILE A 130 1.35 -7.82 -9.00
C ILE A 130 0.04 -8.19 -9.72
N ASP A 131 -0.22 -9.49 -9.87
CA ASP A 131 -1.51 -9.97 -10.38
C ASP A 131 -2.60 -9.80 -9.32
N HIS A 132 -3.63 -9.04 -9.66
CA HIS A 132 -4.74 -8.72 -8.75
C HIS A 132 -5.56 -9.95 -8.36
N GLY A 133 -5.72 -10.91 -9.29
CA GLY A 133 -6.47 -12.15 -9.04
C GLY A 133 -5.73 -13.04 -8.06
N ILE A 134 -4.43 -13.22 -8.27
CA ILE A 134 -3.56 -14.00 -7.39
C ILE A 134 -3.53 -13.37 -6.00
N LEU A 135 -3.37 -12.03 -5.91
CA LEU A 135 -3.37 -11.31 -4.64
C LEU A 135 -4.67 -11.52 -3.87
N LEU A 136 -5.83 -11.32 -4.52
CA LEU A 136 -7.14 -11.50 -3.87
C LEU A 136 -7.37 -12.94 -3.41
N ASN A 137 -6.98 -13.90 -4.23
CA ASN A 137 -7.06 -15.32 -3.88
C ASN A 137 -6.18 -15.65 -2.65
N ARG A 138 -4.97 -15.09 -2.61
CA ARG A 138 -4.08 -15.25 -1.47
C ARG A 138 -4.67 -14.65 -0.20
N LEU A 139 -5.17 -13.42 -0.24
CA LEU A 139 -5.84 -12.81 0.92
C LEU A 139 -6.97 -13.69 1.45
N TYR A 140 -7.74 -14.29 0.54
CA TYR A 140 -8.81 -15.24 0.91
C TYR A 140 -8.25 -16.49 1.61
N HIS A 141 -7.17 -17.08 1.11
CA HIS A 141 -6.54 -18.26 1.71
C HIS A 141 -5.86 -17.96 3.05
N ILE A 142 -5.33 -16.77 3.25
CA ILE A 142 -4.78 -16.29 4.53
C ILE A 142 -5.88 -16.20 5.61
N GLY A 143 -7.16 -16.13 5.21
CA GLY A 143 -8.30 -16.08 6.12
C GLY A 143 -9.15 -14.81 6.02
N ILE A 144 -8.82 -13.89 5.11
CA ILE A 144 -9.60 -12.68 4.87
C ILE A 144 -10.78 -13.05 3.96
N ARG A 145 -11.87 -13.53 4.56
CA ARG A 145 -13.03 -14.09 3.85
C ARG A 145 -14.21 -13.13 3.73
N ASP A 146 -14.12 -11.94 4.32
CA ASP A 146 -15.17 -10.93 4.17
C ASP A 146 -15.22 -10.44 2.71
N ARG A 147 -16.33 -10.76 2.05
CA ARG A 147 -16.54 -10.43 0.63
C ARG A 147 -16.57 -8.93 0.37
N ARG A 148 -17.03 -8.11 1.34
CA ARG A 148 -17.07 -6.65 1.19
C ARG A 148 -15.67 -6.07 1.22
N VAL A 149 -14.83 -6.52 2.14
CA VAL A 149 -13.42 -6.11 2.22
C VAL A 149 -12.70 -6.48 0.92
N LEU A 150 -12.84 -7.71 0.45
CA LEU A 150 -12.22 -8.15 -0.81
C LEU A 150 -12.73 -7.37 -2.03
N GLN A 151 -14.02 -7.02 -2.07
CA GLN A 151 -14.59 -6.19 -3.15
C GLN A 151 -14.02 -4.76 -3.12
N ILE A 152 -13.87 -4.17 -1.95
CA ILE A 152 -13.26 -2.84 -1.79
C ILE A 152 -11.79 -2.88 -2.25
N ILE A 153 -11.03 -3.86 -1.81
CA ILE A 153 -9.63 -4.05 -2.27
C ILE A 153 -9.59 -4.22 -3.79
N LYS A 154 -10.45 -5.07 -4.35
CA LYS A 154 -10.55 -5.26 -5.80
C LYS A 154 -10.89 -3.97 -6.55
N ALA A 155 -11.81 -3.16 -6.03
CA ALA A 155 -12.16 -1.87 -6.60
C ALA A 155 -10.97 -0.90 -6.56
N MET A 156 -10.24 -0.86 -5.44
CA MET A 156 -9.02 -0.05 -5.29
C MET A 156 -7.94 -0.47 -6.29
N LEU A 157 -7.71 -1.77 -6.44
CA LEU A 157 -6.74 -2.32 -7.39
C LEU A 157 -7.11 -1.94 -8.83
N ARG A 158 -8.38 -2.10 -9.22
CA ARG A 158 -8.87 -1.75 -10.58
C ARG A 158 -8.84 -0.25 -10.88
N ALA A 159 -9.03 0.59 -9.89
CA ALA A 159 -8.94 2.04 -10.07
C ALA A 159 -7.51 2.54 -10.26
N GLY A 160 -6.55 1.63 -10.25
CA GLY A 160 -5.15 1.96 -10.41
C GLY A 160 -4.55 2.57 -9.14
N ILE A 161 -5.01 2.23 -7.95
CA ILE A 161 -4.33 2.60 -6.69
C ILE A 161 -2.93 2.03 -6.66
N MET A 162 -2.68 1.12 -7.52
CA MET A 162 -1.42 0.45 -7.68
C MET A 162 -0.78 0.56 -9.09
N ASP A 163 -1.22 1.39 -10.10
CA ASP A 163 -0.64 1.49 -11.45
C ASP A 163 0.37 2.64 -11.64
N GLU A 164 1.52 2.38 -12.18
CA GLU A 164 2.46 3.43 -12.66
C GLU A 164 2.16 3.95 -14.07
N CYS A 165 1.46 3.22 -14.89
CA CYS A 165 1.17 3.57 -16.30
C CYS A 165 -0.27 3.33 -16.72
N THR A 166 -0.74 4.26 -17.58
CA THR A 166 -1.85 4.17 -18.55
C THR A 166 -2.67 2.89 -18.55
N VAL A 167 -4.01 3.07 -18.47
CA VAL A 167 -5.09 2.17 -18.93
C VAL A 167 -4.59 0.83 -19.51
N ASN A 168 -4.02 -0.04 -18.71
CA ASN A 168 -3.73 -1.43 -19.03
C ASN A 168 -3.95 -2.28 -17.79
N GLU A 169 -4.41 -3.48 -17.99
CA GLU A 169 -4.93 -4.45 -17.02
C GLU A 169 -3.94 -4.93 -15.94
N TYR A 170 -2.74 -4.35 -15.85
CA TYR A 170 -1.65 -4.76 -14.96
C TYR A 170 -1.03 -3.56 -14.24
N GLY A 171 -0.83 -3.71 -12.92
CA GLY A 171 0.07 -2.94 -12.10
C GLY A 171 -0.48 -1.75 -11.31
N PRO A 172 0.11 -1.48 -10.13
CA PRO A 172 -0.38 -0.50 -9.16
C PRO A 172 0.31 0.88 -9.14
N PRO A 173 -0.40 2.01 -8.94
CA PRO A 173 0.25 3.30 -8.73
C PRO A 173 0.92 3.34 -7.35
N GLN A 174 2.15 3.77 -7.32
CA GLN A 174 2.81 4.14 -6.09
C GLN A 174 2.08 5.33 -5.45
N GLY A 175 1.57 5.14 -4.23
CA GLY A 175 0.90 6.20 -3.47
C GLY A 175 -0.29 5.74 -2.63
N GLY A 176 -0.78 4.53 -2.82
CA GLY A 176 -1.81 3.94 -1.96
C GLY A 176 -1.26 3.59 -0.58
N ILE A 177 -1.98 3.97 0.47
CA ILE A 177 -1.57 3.71 1.87
C ILE A 177 -1.49 2.21 2.16
N ILE A 178 -2.40 1.43 1.57
CA ILE A 178 -2.47 -0.02 1.75
C ILE A 178 -1.51 -0.80 0.82
N SER A 179 -1.00 -0.16 -0.25
CA SER A 179 -0.21 -0.83 -1.29
C SER A 179 1.01 -1.59 -0.77
N PRO A 180 1.82 -1.07 0.17
CA PRO A 180 2.96 -1.81 0.71
C PRO A 180 2.55 -3.08 1.45
N LEU A 181 1.45 -3.03 2.22
CA LEU A 181 0.93 -4.19 2.95
C LEU A 181 0.46 -5.29 1.98
N LEU A 182 -0.25 -4.90 0.92
CA LEU A 182 -0.71 -5.83 -0.11
C LEU A 182 0.45 -6.42 -0.92
N ALA A 183 1.48 -5.64 -1.21
CA ALA A 183 2.69 -6.13 -1.87
C ALA A 183 3.41 -7.16 -0.99
N ASN A 184 3.58 -6.89 0.30
CA ASN A 184 4.13 -7.87 1.23
C ASN A 184 3.30 -9.15 1.27
N ALA A 185 1.96 -9.05 1.34
CA ALA A 185 1.08 -10.20 1.28
C ALA A 185 1.21 -11.00 -0.02
N TYR A 186 1.48 -10.34 -1.15
CA TYR A 186 1.71 -10.99 -2.44
C TYR A 186 3.05 -11.71 -2.49
N LEU A 187 4.12 -11.08 -2.01
CA LEU A 187 5.50 -11.59 -2.10
C LEU A 187 5.83 -12.65 -1.05
N ASP A 188 5.10 -12.75 0.02
CA ASP A 188 5.37 -13.69 1.11
C ASP A 188 5.27 -15.19 0.71
N ILE A 189 4.95 -15.49 -0.56
CA ILE A 189 4.95 -16.85 -1.13
C ILE A 189 6.36 -17.28 -1.56
N MET A 190 7.25 -16.31 -1.79
CA MET A 190 8.61 -16.56 -2.29
C MET A 190 9.53 -16.91 -1.13
#